data_19c1d693cc0559dc9a4b6bb8a52d7c2a
#
_entry.id   19c1d693cc0559dc9a4b6bb8a52d7c2a
#
_cell.length_a   1.000
_cell.length_b   1.000
_cell.length_c   1.000
_cell.angle_alpha   90.00
_cell.angle_beta   90.00
_cell.angle_gamma   90.00
#
_symmetry.space_group_name_H-M   'P 1'
#
loop_
_entity.id
_entity.type
_entity.pdbx_description
1 polymer ?
#
loop_
_entity_poly.entity_id
_entity_poly.type
_entity_poly.pdbx_seq_one_letter_code
_entity_poly.pdbx_strand_id
1 'polypeptide(L)'
;MEHRTHRRRGAVHTAEYQYLLERLREARRQAGLTQVQVAKALGRRQSFVTKCELGERRLDPVDLQRFARLYHKPISFFLPGTRKR
;
A
#
# COMPACT_ATOMS: atom_id res chain seq x y z
N MET A 1 22.71 20.25 -3.24
CA MET A 1 22.26 20.10 -3.27
C MET A 1 21.62 19.73 -3.06
N GLU A 2 21.23 19.33 -3.18
CA GLU A 2 20.63 19.00 -3.25
C GLU A 2 19.96 18.53 -2.97
N HIS A 3 19.45 18.15 -2.90
CA HIS A 3 18.86 17.54 -2.74
C HIS A 3 18.64 16.90 -2.05
N ARG A 4 18.74 16.76 -1.99
CA ARG A 4 18.71 15.99 -1.45
C ARG A 4 18.14 15.61 -0.38
N THR A 5 17.78 15.99 0.11
CA THR A 5 17.07 15.81 1.16
C THR A 5 15.89 15.08 0.96
N HIS A 6 15.23 15.27 0.01
CA HIS A 6 14.02 14.61 -0.19
C HIS A 6 14.19 13.28 -0.75
N ARG A 7 15.35 12.86 -0.88
CA ARG A 7 15.49 11.68 -1.37
C ARG A 7 14.98 10.60 -0.64
N ARG A 8 14.88 10.55 0.63
CA ARG A 8 14.35 9.48 1.31
C ARG A 8 12.92 9.33 1.06
N ARG A 9 12.24 10.38 0.79
CA ARG A 9 10.88 10.27 0.48
C ARG A 9 10.72 9.91 -0.93
N GLY A 10 11.76 9.99 -1.72
CA GLY A 10 11.71 9.71 -3.13
C GLY A 10 11.17 8.33 -3.43
N ALA A 11 11.43 7.36 -2.55
CA ALA A 11 11.00 6.00 -2.80
C ALA A 11 9.48 5.87 -2.86
N VAL A 12 8.76 6.64 -2.08
CA VAL A 12 7.31 6.55 -2.09
C VAL A 12 6.68 7.42 -3.16
N HIS A 13 7.51 8.15 -3.89
CA HIS A 13 7.01 8.99 -4.97
C HIS A 13 7.25 8.39 -6.33
N THR A 14 7.77 7.16 -6.41
CA THR A 14 7.93 6.54 -7.71
C THR A 14 6.55 6.18 -8.24
N ALA A 15 6.45 6.10 -9.56
CA ALA A 15 5.19 5.73 -10.19
C ALA A 15 4.74 4.35 -9.74
N GLU A 16 5.69 3.44 -9.58
CA GLU A 16 5.37 2.09 -9.14
C GLU A 16 4.78 2.08 -7.74
N TYR A 17 5.33 2.88 -6.84
CA TYR A 17 4.81 2.89 -5.48
C TYR A 17 3.46 3.61 -5.42
N GLN A 18 3.27 4.66 -6.21
CA GLN A 18 1.97 5.32 -6.27
C GLN A 18 0.91 4.36 -6.81
N TYR A 19 1.28 3.54 -7.77
CA TYR A 19 0.37 2.53 -8.29
C TYR A 19 -0.03 1.56 -7.17
N LEU A 20 0.96 1.12 -6.39
CA LEU A 20 0.69 0.24 -5.26
C LEU A 20 -0.33 0.85 -4.30
N LEU A 21 -0.16 2.13 -3.99
CA LEU A 21 -1.07 2.80 -3.06
C LEU A 21 -2.48 2.88 -3.61
N GLU A 22 -2.62 3.15 -4.90
CA GLU A 22 -3.93 3.19 -5.51
C GLU A 22 -4.60 1.82 -5.50
N ARG A 23 -3.82 0.79 -5.79
CA ARG A 23 -4.36 -0.56 -5.79
C ARG A 23 -4.74 -1.00 -4.38
N LEU A 24 -3.98 -0.55 -3.40
CA LEU A 24 -4.29 -0.88 -2.02
C LEU A 24 -5.66 -0.32 -1.63
N ARG A 25 -5.92 0.92 -1.97
CA ARG A 25 -7.22 1.54 -1.69
C ARG A 25 -8.33 0.87 -2.50
N GLU A 26 -8.04 0.53 -3.75
CA GLU A 26 -9.02 -0.11 -4.61
C GLU A 26 -9.41 -1.50 -4.07
N ALA A 27 -8.43 -2.27 -3.61
CA ALA A 27 -8.71 -3.59 -3.05
C ALA A 27 -9.60 -3.46 -1.81
N ARG A 28 -9.32 -2.46 -0.98
CA ARG A 28 -10.14 -2.23 0.20
C ARG A 28 -11.57 -1.90 -0.18
N ARG A 29 -11.74 -1.02 -1.18
CA ARG A 29 -13.09 -0.65 -1.62
C ARG A 29 -13.83 -1.84 -2.21
N GLN A 30 -13.14 -2.66 -2.99
CA GLN A 30 -13.77 -3.85 -3.56
C GLN A 30 -14.17 -4.84 -2.49
N ALA A 31 -13.42 -4.87 -1.38
CA ALA A 31 -13.77 -5.75 -0.28
C ALA A 31 -14.89 -5.17 0.58
N GLY A 32 -15.25 -3.92 0.34
CA GLY A 32 -16.32 -3.27 1.09
C GLY A 32 -15.95 -2.92 2.51
N LEU A 33 -14.66 -2.70 2.76
CA LEU A 33 -14.17 -2.45 4.12
C LEU A 33 -13.75 -1.01 4.32
N THR A 34 -14.00 -0.52 5.54
CA THR A 34 -13.49 0.79 5.94
C THR A 34 -12.09 0.60 6.50
N GLN A 35 -11.36 1.70 6.63
CA GLN A 35 -10.03 1.63 7.23
C GLN A 35 -10.09 1.11 8.68
N VAL A 36 -11.13 1.48 9.40
CA VAL A 36 -11.31 0.99 10.78
C VAL A 36 -11.47 -0.52 10.79
N GLN A 37 -12.28 -1.04 9.88
CA GLN A 37 -12.50 -2.49 9.82
C GLN A 37 -11.22 -3.22 9.43
N VAL A 38 -10.46 -2.66 8.50
CA VAL A 38 -9.19 -3.26 8.10
C VAL A 38 -8.22 -3.28 9.27
N ALA A 39 -8.12 -2.16 9.98
CA ALA A 39 -7.22 -2.09 11.12
C ALA A 39 -7.57 -3.15 12.15
N LYS A 40 -8.84 -3.28 12.44
CA LYS A 40 -9.28 -4.26 13.40
C LYS A 40 -8.93 -5.68 12.94
N ALA A 41 -9.17 -5.97 11.68
CA ALA A 41 -8.88 -7.29 11.13
C ALA A 41 -7.39 -7.62 11.18
N LEU A 42 -6.54 -6.60 11.01
CA LEU A 42 -5.10 -6.79 11.02
C LEU A 42 -4.50 -6.69 12.42
N GLY A 43 -5.31 -6.34 13.42
CA GLY A 43 -4.78 -6.16 14.78
C GLY A 43 -3.90 -4.93 14.88
N ARG A 44 -4.20 -3.90 14.11
CA ARG A 44 -3.41 -2.67 14.10
C ARG A 44 -4.31 -1.48 14.37
N ARG A 45 -3.71 -0.33 14.61
CA ARG A 45 -4.48 0.89 14.78
C ARG A 45 -4.92 1.42 13.44
N GLN A 46 -6.00 2.20 13.42
CA GLN A 46 -6.46 2.80 12.17
C GLN A 46 -5.37 3.67 11.55
N SER A 47 -4.59 4.37 12.39
CA SER A 47 -3.55 5.24 11.86
C SER A 47 -2.52 4.46 11.03
N PHE A 48 -2.30 3.19 11.36
CA PHE A 48 -1.41 2.35 10.57
C PHE A 48 -1.96 2.22 9.15
N VAL A 49 -3.23 1.90 9.03
CA VAL A 49 -3.85 1.72 7.72
C VAL A 49 -3.87 3.03 6.94
N THR A 50 -4.24 4.11 7.61
CA THR A 50 -4.28 5.42 6.98
C THR A 50 -2.91 5.80 6.43
N LYS A 51 -1.87 5.62 7.25
CA LYS A 51 -0.53 6.00 6.82
C LYS A 51 -0.02 5.11 5.70
N CYS A 52 -0.37 3.84 5.73
CA CYS A 52 0.00 2.95 4.63
C CYS A 52 -0.63 3.42 3.34
N GLU A 53 -1.92 3.76 3.36
CA GLU A 53 -2.61 4.16 2.14
C GLU A 53 -2.16 5.52 1.62
N LEU A 54 -1.69 6.37 2.52
CA LEU A 54 -1.21 7.68 2.12
C LEU A 54 0.26 7.65 1.67
N GLY A 55 0.94 6.55 1.89
CA GLY A 55 2.35 6.45 1.55
C GLY A 55 3.27 7.02 2.61
N GLU A 56 2.72 7.39 3.77
CA GLU A 56 3.53 7.92 4.86
C GLU A 56 4.27 6.82 5.60
N ARG A 57 3.75 5.62 5.54
CA ARG A 57 4.42 4.46 6.11
C ARG A 57 4.69 3.48 5.00
N ARG A 58 5.95 3.13 4.84
CA ARG A 58 6.32 2.22 3.79
C ARG A 58 5.89 0.81 4.15
N LEU A 59 5.30 0.11 3.19
CA LEU A 59 4.88 -1.27 3.38
C LEU A 59 6.05 -2.21 3.11
N ASP A 60 6.28 -3.13 4.01
CA ASP A 60 7.23 -4.18 3.70
C ASP A 60 6.45 -5.35 3.07
N PRO A 61 7.16 -6.35 2.55
CA PRO A 61 6.47 -7.46 1.87
C PRO A 61 5.50 -8.22 2.76
N VAL A 62 5.79 -8.33 4.04
CA VAL A 62 4.90 -9.05 4.95
C VAL A 62 3.62 -8.27 5.18
N ASP A 63 3.74 -6.96 5.35
CA ASP A 63 2.56 -6.10 5.49
C ASP A 63 1.70 -6.21 4.24
N LEU A 64 2.32 -6.14 3.08
CA LEU A 64 1.57 -6.23 1.83
C LEU A 64 0.84 -7.57 1.73
N GLN A 65 1.50 -8.64 2.12
CA GLN A 65 0.87 -9.95 2.07
C GLN A 65 -0.35 -10.02 2.99
N ARG A 66 -0.28 -9.39 4.16
CA ARG A 66 -1.42 -9.39 5.07
C ARG A 66 -2.60 -8.64 4.48
N PHE A 67 -2.35 -7.50 3.86
CA PHE A 67 -3.41 -6.77 3.17
C PHE A 67 -3.99 -7.61 2.04
N ALA A 68 -3.12 -8.22 1.25
CA ALA A 68 -3.57 -9.00 0.10
C ALA A 68 -4.48 -10.15 0.54
N ARG A 69 -4.10 -10.83 1.60
CA ARG A 69 -4.92 -11.91 2.11
C ARG A 69 -6.28 -11.43 2.60
N LEU A 70 -6.26 -10.32 3.34
CA LEU A 70 -7.50 -9.77 3.86
C LEU A 70 -8.45 -9.39 2.74
N TYR A 71 -7.91 -8.84 1.66
CA TYR A 71 -8.73 -8.39 0.53
C TYR A 71 -8.97 -9.49 -0.50
N HIS A 72 -8.42 -10.69 -0.27
CA HIS A 72 -8.56 -11.82 -1.21
C HIS A 72 -8.03 -11.48 -2.60
N LYS A 73 -6.87 -10.85 -2.62
CA LYS A 73 -6.21 -10.49 -3.88
C LYS A 73 -4.82 -11.11 -3.93
N PRO A 74 -4.36 -11.48 -5.12
CA PRO A 74 -2.99 -11.94 -5.24
C PRO A 74 -2.06 -10.74 -5.10
N ILE A 75 -0.82 -10.99 -4.72
CA ILE A 75 0.16 -9.93 -4.59
C ILE A 75 0.29 -9.15 -5.89
N SER A 76 0.18 -9.86 -7.02
CA SER A 76 0.33 -9.21 -8.32
C SER A 76 -0.72 -8.12 -8.57
N PHE A 77 -1.84 -8.17 -7.85
CA PHE A 77 -2.86 -7.15 -7.98
C PHE A 77 -2.31 -5.77 -7.62
N PHE A 78 -1.36 -5.73 -6.69
CA PHE A 78 -0.84 -4.48 -6.14
C PHE A 78 0.41 -3.97 -6.86
N LEU A 79 1.00 -4.81 -7.68
CA LEU A 79 2.28 -4.45 -8.30
C LEU A 79 2.07 -4.07 -9.75
N PRO A 80 2.84 -3.13 -10.27
CA PRO A 80 2.71 -2.76 -11.67
C PRO A 80 3.06 -3.97 -12.54
N GLY A 81 2.38 -4.07 -13.67
CA GLY A 81 2.62 -5.15 -14.57
C GLY A 81 4.04 -5.15 -15.06
N THR A 82 4.55 -6.34 -15.23
CA THR A 82 5.85 -6.41 -15.76
C THR A 82 5.73 -6.84 -17.14
N ARG A 83 5.23 -6.44 -17.93
CA ARG A 83 5.02 -6.82 -19.19
C ARG A 83 6.09 -6.79 -19.98
N LYS A 84 6.46 -7.29 -20.49
CA LYS A 84 7.32 -7.35 -21.15
C LYS A 84 7.37 -6.96 -22.02
N ARG A 85 7.37 -6.87 -22.44
CA ARG A 85 7.40 -6.49 -23.29
C ARG A 85 7.56 -6.39 -23.60
#